data_61710f1a95dc5d01d3664722b013ce70
#
_entry.id   61710f1a95dc5d01d3664722b013ce70
#
_cell.length_a   1.000
_cell.length_b   1.000
_cell.length_c   1.000
_cell.angle_alpha   90.00
_cell.angle_beta   90.00
_cell.angle_gamma   90.00
#
_symmetry.space_group_name_H-M   'P 1'
#
loop_
_entity.id
_entity.type
_entity.pdbx_description
1 polymer ?
#
loop_
_entity_poly.entity_id
_entity_poly.type
_entity_poly.pdbx_seq_one_letter_code
_entity_poly.pdbx_strand_id
1 'polypeptide(L)'
;MTSASHAVLAATFAPGETAVPAVRRFTREVMTAWAATPVLAPAEHLAAELAAQATDVPFEVVWNHLGDGLQVEVRQKWTSDDDPDAPPAPVRGAPPVPVEEWGVTFAGQWRTHWARIALPGAPGRPAEEWSAEEEPSRGPLWMGFLADASDLLAGTLNPDMVPAIISQIVVPRLATWCAVYTWGDGGGPQRPAYLWHTDERRIDELREELAAVRVPHGGGAMQLGDSHVLVFPLLARGRTLGAMCLGRPDRFADDVFQYAEDIARRAALALDNALLYATQAAANRALQRSLLPPDEPGEIPGLDPAVVYEPAGETNEVGGDFYDLFAAGDGSWRFAVGDVCGTGPEAAAVTGLARHTLRLLAREGYDVAAVLERLNQAILDEGDRARFLTLLHGEITPVADGLDVSLVSAGHPEALRLRPSGVVETVVTSQSLLGVFPEASFEAELVHLDPGDVLLAVTDGVTERRRDGRLLDDDGGLAKLFAECVGLSARAVAERVRRAVQDFAPEPSADDMAIVVLRAC
;
A
#
# COMPACT_ATOMS: atom_id res chain seq x y z
N MET A 1 35.69 20.10 22.69
CA MET A 1 34.32 19.99 23.21
C MET A 1 33.73 18.81 22.50
N THR A 2 33.62 17.69 23.20
CA THR A 2 33.27 16.37 22.66
C THR A 2 31.75 16.28 22.53
N SER A 3 31.32 15.90 21.36
CA SER A 3 29.95 15.51 20.98
C SER A 3 29.38 14.55 22.04
N ALA A 4 28.28 14.92 22.68
CA ALA A 4 27.50 14.01 23.53
C ALA A 4 26.80 12.98 22.58
N SER A 5 27.42 11.82 22.43
CA SER A 5 26.80 10.69 21.74
C SER A 5 25.70 10.13 22.65
N HIS A 6 24.47 10.07 22.16
CA HIS A 6 23.40 9.31 22.80
C HIS A 6 23.81 7.83 22.80
N ALA A 7 24.11 7.31 23.98
CA ALA A 7 24.46 5.91 24.15
C ALA A 7 23.23 5.16 24.66
N VAL A 8 22.92 4.04 24.01
CA VAL A 8 21.83 3.14 24.38
C VAL A 8 22.40 1.77 24.66
N LEU A 9 22.05 1.19 25.82
CA LEU A 9 22.41 -0.18 26.18
C LEU A 9 21.15 -0.94 26.60
N ALA A 10 20.95 -2.13 26.05
CA ALA A 10 19.78 -2.96 26.26
C ALA A 10 20.17 -4.41 26.56
N ALA A 11 19.37 -5.08 27.40
CA ALA A 11 19.48 -6.52 27.68
C ALA A 11 18.09 -7.13 27.92
N THR A 12 17.91 -8.38 27.47
CA THR A 12 16.69 -9.16 27.64
C THR A 12 16.82 -10.11 28.84
N PHE A 13 15.77 -10.17 29.65
CA PHE A 13 15.72 -10.97 30.87
C PHE A 13 14.56 -11.96 30.82
N ALA A 14 14.79 -13.17 31.34
CA ALA A 14 13.72 -14.12 31.60
C ALA A 14 12.96 -13.74 32.89
N PRO A 15 11.64 -13.98 32.97
CA PRO A 15 10.88 -13.72 34.18
C PRO A 15 11.30 -14.68 35.31
N GLY A 16 11.04 -14.28 36.57
CA GLY A 16 11.27 -15.12 37.74
C GLY A 16 12.17 -14.49 38.81
N GLU A 17 12.42 -15.23 39.89
CA GLU A 17 13.12 -14.75 41.07
C GLU A 17 14.54 -14.24 40.80
N THR A 18 15.20 -14.68 39.75
CA THR A 18 16.55 -14.27 39.36
C THR A 18 16.57 -13.00 38.48
N ALA A 19 15.44 -12.52 38.03
CA ALA A 19 15.33 -11.38 37.10
C ALA A 19 15.84 -10.08 37.75
N VAL A 20 15.33 -9.72 38.91
CA VAL A 20 15.71 -8.49 39.64
C VAL A 20 17.21 -8.44 39.97
N PRO A 21 17.83 -9.50 40.51
CA PRO A 21 19.29 -9.52 40.70
C PRO A 21 20.09 -9.37 39.38
N ALA A 22 19.60 -9.95 38.29
CA ALA A 22 20.24 -9.84 36.98
C ALA A 22 20.14 -8.41 36.40
N VAL A 23 18.98 -7.77 36.53
CA VAL A 23 18.75 -6.36 36.14
C VAL A 23 19.67 -5.41 36.94
N ARG A 24 19.82 -5.60 38.25
CA ARG A 24 20.75 -4.81 39.05
C ARG A 24 22.19 -4.95 38.59
N ARG A 25 22.63 -6.17 38.25
CA ARG A 25 23.97 -6.41 37.72
C ARG A 25 24.17 -5.70 36.38
N PHE A 26 23.24 -5.84 35.45
CA PHE A 26 23.28 -5.16 34.16
C PHE A 26 23.32 -3.64 34.33
N THR A 27 22.45 -3.07 35.18
CA THR A 27 22.47 -1.64 35.49
C THR A 27 23.82 -1.17 36.02
N ARG A 28 24.45 -1.94 36.90
CA ARG A 28 25.80 -1.62 37.44
C ARG A 28 26.84 -1.59 36.31
N GLU A 29 26.81 -2.54 35.40
CA GLU A 29 27.70 -2.59 34.25
C GLU A 29 27.51 -1.36 33.35
N VAL A 30 26.24 -0.98 33.05
CA VAL A 30 25.91 0.22 32.28
C VAL A 30 26.40 1.50 32.96
N MET A 31 26.10 1.68 34.23
CA MET A 31 26.52 2.88 34.99
C MET A 31 28.05 2.99 35.12
N THR A 32 28.74 1.86 35.21
CA THR A 32 30.19 1.82 35.18
C THR A 32 30.75 2.21 33.82
N ALA A 33 30.18 1.66 32.74
CA ALA A 33 30.58 1.98 31.38
C ALA A 33 30.39 3.45 31.00
N TRP A 34 29.36 4.09 31.58
CA TRP A 34 29.07 5.51 31.32
C TRP A 34 29.68 6.47 32.36
N ALA A 35 30.50 5.96 33.28
CA ALA A 35 31.08 6.72 34.39
C ALA A 35 30.02 7.44 35.27
N ALA A 36 28.79 6.92 35.30
CA ALA A 36 27.64 7.44 36.05
C ALA A 36 27.56 6.91 37.49
N THR A 37 28.69 6.62 38.09
CA THR A 37 28.82 6.07 39.47
C THR A 37 28.04 6.85 40.56
N PRO A 38 27.93 8.19 40.50
CA PRO A 38 27.17 8.94 41.50
C PRO A 38 25.68 8.60 41.57
N VAL A 39 25.09 8.10 40.48
CA VAL A 39 23.68 7.71 40.40
C VAL A 39 23.47 6.19 40.39
N LEU A 40 24.51 5.41 40.65
CA LEU A 40 24.46 3.95 40.61
C LEU A 40 23.37 3.35 41.51
N ALA A 41 23.35 3.73 42.79
CA ALA A 41 22.39 3.17 43.74
C ALA A 41 20.93 3.52 43.41
N PRO A 42 20.57 4.78 43.05
CA PRO A 42 19.26 5.12 42.57
C PRO A 42 18.90 4.40 41.26
N ALA A 43 19.82 4.28 40.29
CA ALA A 43 19.60 3.60 39.02
C ALA A 43 19.32 2.10 39.24
N GLU A 44 20.10 1.41 40.10
CA GLU A 44 19.84 0.01 40.45
C GLU A 44 18.49 -0.18 41.15
N HIS A 45 18.10 0.73 42.02
CA HIS A 45 16.83 0.67 42.73
C HIS A 45 15.67 0.83 41.72
N LEU A 46 15.73 1.87 40.89
CA LEU A 46 14.69 2.20 39.94
C LEU A 46 14.49 1.11 38.89
N ALA A 47 15.57 0.62 38.29
CA ALA A 47 15.51 -0.48 37.33
C ALA A 47 14.93 -1.76 37.94
N ALA A 48 15.27 -2.05 39.22
CA ALA A 48 14.73 -3.19 39.94
C ALA A 48 13.23 -3.05 40.25
N GLU A 49 12.76 -1.88 40.62
CA GLU A 49 11.34 -1.59 40.86
C GLU A 49 10.53 -1.69 39.60
N LEU A 50 11.01 -1.14 38.48
CA LEU A 50 10.34 -1.26 37.17
C LEU A 50 10.33 -2.71 36.69
N ALA A 51 11.43 -3.45 36.84
CA ALA A 51 11.49 -4.86 36.45
C ALA A 51 10.59 -5.76 37.31
N ALA A 52 10.37 -5.39 38.60
CA ALA A 52 9.45 -6.12 39.48
C ALA A 52 7.97 -5.97 39.06
N GLN A 53 7.65 -4.99 38.21
CA GLN A 53 6.33 -4.80 37.65
C GLN A 53 6.14 -5.58 36.32
N ALA A 54 7.23 -6.14 35.74
CA ALA A 54 7.15 -7.02 34.60
C ALA A 54 6.55 -8.37 35.05
N THR A 55 5.52 -8.81 34.34
CA THR A 55 4.82 -10.07 34.62
C THR A 55 5.55 -11.27 34.00
N ASP A 56 4.97 -12.45 34.06
CA ASP A 56 5.52 -13.78 33.74
C ASP A 56 6.01 -14.00 32.29
N VAL A 57 6.34 -12.93 31.57
CA VAL A 57 6.87 -12.97 30.21
C VAL A 57 8.29 -12.37 30.16
N PRO A 58 9.13 -12.78 29.20
CA PRO A 58 10.43 -12.14 28.99
C PRO A 58 10.28 -10.64 28.73
N PHE A 59 11.18 -9.85 29.33
CA PHE A 59 11.19 -8.41 29.19
C PHE A 59 12.59 -7.88 28.85
N GLU A 60 12.64 -6.68 28.28
CA GLU A 60 13.87 -5.98 27.94
C GLU A 60 14.06 -4.78 28.86
N VAL A 61 15.28 -4.58 29.33
CA VAL A 61 15.68 -3.35 30.06
C VAL A 61 16.59 -2.55 29.15
N VAL A 62 16.22 -1.30 28.90
CA VAL A 62 16.95 -0.36 28.04
C VAL A 62 17.37 0.84 28.86
N TRP A 63 18.65 1.17 28.84
CA TRP A 63 19.19 2.40 29.40
C TRP A 63 19.57 3.37 28.28
N ASN A 64 19.09 4.61 28.38
CA ASN A 64 19.38 5.70 27.45
C ASN A 64 20.15 6.80 28.21
N HIS A 65 21.28 7.24 27.69
CA HIS A 65 22.03 8.39 28.17
C HIS A 65 21.57 9.64 27.40
N LEU A 66 20.89 10.57 28.07
CA LEU A 66 20.24 11.75 27.49
C LEU A 66 21.04 13.03 27.70
N GLY A 67 22.36 12.97 27.89
CA GLY A 67 23.22 14.13 28.08
C GLY A 67 23.11 14.76 29.50
N ASP A 68 21.94 15.18 29.91
CA ASP A 68 21.64 15.77 31.23
C ASP A 68 21.02 14.80 32.24
N GLY A 69 20.62 13.60 31.78
CA GLY A 69 19.98 12.58 32.58
C GLY A 69 20.13 11.20 32.02
N LEU A 70 19.62 10.22 32.75
CA LEU A 70 19.53 8.82 32.34
C LEU A 70 18.07 8.38 32.36
N GLN A 71 17.67 7.66 31.35
CA GLN A 71 16.33 7.07 31.26
C GLN A 71 16.43 5.56 31.24
N VAL A 72 15.68 4.89 32.11
CA VAL A 72 15.49 3.44 32.07
C VAL A 72 14.11 3.11 31.54
N GLU A 73 14.04 2.10 30.70
CA GLU A 73 12.81 1.54 30.16
C GLU A 73 12.79 0.04 30.41
N VAL A 74 11.65 -0.47 30.87
CA VAL A 74 11.37 -1.90 30.96
C VAL A 74 10.23 -2.22 30.01
N ARG A 75 10.55 -2.97 28.96
CA ARG A 75 9.65 -3.30 27.86
C ARG A 75 9.24 -4.76 27.94
N GLN A 76 7.95 -5.03 27.92
CA GLN A 76 7.41 -6.39 27.85
C GLN A 76 6.32 -6.50 26.78
N LYS A 77 6.14 -7.70 26.23
CA LYS A 77 4.99 -7.93 25.32
C LYS A 77 3.70 -7.88 26.12
N TRP A 78 2.75 -7.13 25.60
CA TRP A 78 1.41 -7.03 26.14
C TRP A 78 0.62 -8.31 25.84
N THR A 79 -0.16 -8.80 26.84
CA THR A 79 -1.06 -9.94 26.68
C THR A 79 -2.50 -9.45 26.79
N SER A 80 -3.47 -10.16 26.21
CA SER A 80 -4.88 -9.77 26.16
C SER A 80 -5.56 -9.67 27.53
N ASP A 81 -4.91 -10.15 28.59
CA ASP A 81 -5.43 -10.12 29.96
C ASP A 81 -5.01 -8.84 30.73
N ASP A 82 -4.15 -8.01 30.14
CA ASP A 82 -3.75 -6.73 30.72
C ASP A 82 -4.80 -5.65 30.41
N ASP A 83 -5.30 -4.95 31.41
CA ASP A 83 -6.21 -3.82 31.25
C ASP A 83 -5.42 -2.59 30.75
N PRO A 84 -5.66 -2.09 29.52
CA PRO A 84 -4.94 -0.93 28.99
C PRO A 84 -5.24 0.37 29.74
N ASP A 85 -6.35 0.45 30.47
CA ASP A 85 -6.78 1.63 31.22
C ASP A 85 -6.36 1.54 32.70
N ALA A 86 -5.70 0.46 33.13
CA ALA A 86 -5.22 0.35 34.50
C ALA A 86 -4.16 1.42 34.80
N PRO A 87 -4.34 2.26 35.84
CA PRO A 87 -3.35 3.27 36.17
C PRO A 87 -2.02 2.61 36.52
N PRO A 88 -0.88 3.19 36.08
CA PRO A 88 0.44 2.66 36.37
C PRO A 88 0.62 2.55 37.90
N ALA A 89 1.08 1.39 38.37
CA ALA A 89 1.36 1.23 39.77
C ALA A 89 2.45 2.23 40.19
N PRO A 90 2.25 3.00 41.26
CA PRO A 90 3.24 3.97 41.70
C PRO A 90 4.55 3.25 42.05
N VAL A 91 5.68 3.81 41.67
CA VAL A 91 7.00 3.35 42.12
C VAL A 91 7.02 3.43 43.64
N ARG A 92 7.01 2.28 44.32
CA ARG A 92 6.94 2.21 45.79
C ARG A 92 8.30 2.50 46.36
N GLY A 93 8.37 3.55 47.20
CA GLY A 93 9.56 4.01 47.90
C GLY A 93 10.19 5.21 47.18
N ALA A 94 10.38 6.31 47.93
CA ALA A 94 11.13 7.45 47.40
C ALA A 94 12.59 7.04 47.22
N PRO A 95 13.14 6.96 46.00
CA PRO A 95 14.56 6.75 45.81
C PRO A 95 15.32 7.95 46.44
N PRO A 96 16.57 7.78 46.90
CA PRO A 96 17.36 8.84 47.49
C PRO A 96 17.76 9.95 46.51
N VAL A 97 17.34 9.84 45.24
CA VAL A 97 17.48 10.85 44.19
C VAL A 97 16.09 11.07 43.57
N PRO A 98 15.67 12.32 43.37
CA PRO A 98 14.36 12.59 42.73
C PRO A 98 14.33 12.01 41.32
N VAL A 99 13.32 11.18 41.06
CA VAL A 99 12.92 10.78 39.70
C VAL A 99 12.25 12.00 39.09
N GLU A 100 12.79 12.51 37.97
CA GLU A 100 12.27 13.71 37.34
C GLU A 100 10.93 13.43 36.69
N GLU A 101 10.85 12.29 35.99
CA GLU A 101 9.65 11.87 35.24
C GLU A 101 9.56 10.34 35.23
N TRP A 102 8.36 9.81 35.18
CA TRP A 102 8.09 8.39 35.02
C TRP A 102 6.74 8.16 34.38
N GLY A 103 6.55 7.00 33.73
CA GLY A 103 5.29 6.68 33.09
C GLY A 103 5.24 5.27 32.51
N VAL A 104 4.09 4.99 31.88
CA VAL A 104 3.87 3.76 31.09
C VAL A 104 3.45 4.18 29.70
N THR A 105 4.03 3.56 28.69
CA THR A 105 3.65 3.76 27.29
C THR A 105 3.29 2.43 26.66
N PHE A 106 2.31 2.46 25.74
CA PHE A 106 1.88 1.31 24.95
C PHE A 106 2.21 1.58 23.48
N ALA A 107 2.94 0.66 22.83
CA ALA A 107 3.28 0.77 21.41
C ALA A 107 3.15 -0.59 20.73
N GLY A 108 2.10 -0.76 19.92
CA GLY A 108 1.76 -2.03 19.31
C GLY A 108 1.54 -3.13 20.36
N GLN A 109 2.36 -4.19 20.30
CA GLN A 109 2.29 -5.29 21.29
C GLN A 109 3.24 -5.10 22.49
N TRP A 110 3.76 -3.89 22.72
CA TRP A 110 4.71 -3.61 23.77
C TRP A 110 4.14 -2.66 24.82
N ARG A 111 4.27 -3.04 26.09
CA ARG A 111 4.07 -2.19 27.26
C ARG A 111 5.44 -1.80 27.78
N THR A 112 5.70 -0.49 27.93
CA THR A 112 6.98 0.05 28.40
C THR A 112 6.76 0.87 29.65
N HIS A 113 7.36 0.43 30.75
CA HIS A 113 7.49 1.22 31.97
C HIS A 113 8.82 1.99 31.90
N TRP A 114 8.80 3.28 32.12
CA TRP A 114 10.01 4.10 32.04
C TRP A 114 10.13 5.12 33.18
N ALA A 115 11.35 5.49 33.48
CA ALA A 115 11.65 6.54 34.43
C ALA A 115 12.97 7.24 34.10
N ARG A 116 13.07 8.54 34.46
CA ARG A 116 14.23 9.40 34.22
C ARG A 116 14.84 9.89 35.54
N ILE A 117 16.19 9.88 35.60
CA ILE A 117 16.99 10.39 36.69
C ILE A 117 17.94 11.48 36.18
N ALA A 118 18.07 12.60 36.93
CA ALA A 118 19.05 13.64 36.64
C ALA A 118 20.47 13.17 36.97
N LEU A 119 21.47 13.59 36.19
CA LEU A 119 22.88 13.42 36.52
C LEU A 119 23.37 14.58 37.40
N PRO A 120 24.09 14.31 38.50
CA PRO A 120 24.69 15.35 39.35
C PRO A 120 25.70 16.16 38.54
N GLY A 121 25.54 17.49 38.50
CA GLY A 121 26.42 18.41 37.76
C GLY A 121 25.98 18.81 36.38
N ALA A 122 24.83 18.33 35.88
CA ALA A 122 24.11 19.01 34.83
C ALA A 122 23.78 20.44 35.32
N PRO A 123 23.88 21.49 34.46
CA PRO A 123 23.63 22.86 34.90
C PRO A 123 22.20 22.96 35.41
N GLY A 124 22.07 22.77 36.72
CA GLY A 124 20.82 22.90 37.43
C GLY A 124 20.41 24.36 37.45
N ARG A 125 19.17 24.65 37.06
CA ARG A 125 18.51 25.90 37.41
C ARG A 125 18.61 26.09 38.95
N PRO A 126 18.98 27.29 39.45
CA PRO A 126 18.85 27.59 40.86
C PRO A 126 17.40 27.41 41.28
N ALA A 127 17.20 26.87 42.47
CA ALA A 127 15.89 26.77 43.09
C ALA A 127 15.36 28.19 43.34
N GLU A 128 14.69 28.76 42.37
CA GLU A 128 13.83 29.92 42.55
C GLU A 128 12.47 29.42 43.00
N GLU A 129 12.02 29.97 44.11
CA GLU A 129 10.69 29.76 44.67
C GLU A 129 9.61 29.86 43.59
N TRP A 130 8.86 28.79 43.40
CA TRP A 130 7.69 28.75 42.53
C TRP A 130 6.60 29.65 43.14
N SER A 131 6.52 30.91 42.69
CA SER A 131 5.28 31.65 42.75
C SER A 131 4.40 31.10 41.61
N ALA A 132 3.28 30.50 42.00
CA ALA A 132 2.28 29.95 41.13
C ALA A 132 1.61 31.06 40.31
N GLU A 133 2.12 31.34 39.13
CA GLU A 133 1.33 31.86 38.02
C GLU A 133 1.26 30.75 36.96
N GLU A 134 0.08 30.16 36.85
CA GLU A 134 -0.24 29.08 35.95
C GLU A 134 -0.04 29.53 34.49
N GLU A 135 1.11 29.22 33.88
CA GLU A 135 1.10 29.00 32.42
C GLU A 135 0.47 27.62 32.14
N PRO A 136 -0.52 27.54 31.22
CA PRO A 136 -1.16 26.26 30.91
C PRO A 136 -0.11 25.30 30.36
N SER A 137 0.06 24.15 31.03
CA SER A 137 0.97 23.09 30.64
C SER A 137 0.74 22.70 29.18
N ARG A 138 1.69 23.00 28.30
CA ARG A 138 1.63 22.73 26.85
C ARG A 138 1.71 21.23 26.52
N GLY A 139 2.12 20.39 27.44
CA GLY A 139 2.34 18.96 27.26
C GLY A 139 1.13 18.17 26.69
N PRO A 140 -0.08 18.28 27.25
CA PRO A 140 -1.24 17.56 26.72
C PRO A 140 -1.67 17.99 25.31
N LEU A 141 -1.49 19.27 24.98
CA LEU A 141 -1.81 19.81 23.64
C LEU A 141 -0.87 19.28 22.55
N TRP A 142 0.41 19.05 22.89
CA TRP A 142 1.39 18.51 21.94
C TRP A 142 1.23 17.01 21.69
N MET A 143 0.85 16.24 22.70
CA MET A 143 0.57 14.80 22.52
C MET A 143 -0.62 14.58 21.59
N GLY A 144 -1.70 15.35 21.74
CA GLY A 144 -2.82 15.33 20.82
C GLY A 144 -2.40 15.70 19.38
N PHE A 145 -1.59 16.75 19.25
CA PHE A 145 -1.07 17.19 17.96
C PHE A 145 -0.20 16.13 17.25
N LEU A 146 0.69 15.46 17.96
CA LEU A 146 1.51 14.39 17.42
C LEU A 146 0.70 13.14 17.06
N ALA A 147 -0.37 12.85 17.81
CA ALA A 147 -1.30 11.77 17.49
C ALA A 147 -2.06 12.09 16.19
N ASP A 148 -2.67 13.27 16.09
CA ASP A 148 -3.37 13.73 14.88
C ASP A 148 -2.44 13.72 13.66
N ALA A 149 -1.20 14.18 13.82
CA ALA A 149 -0.19 14.16 12.77
C ALA A 149 0.13 12.74 12.32
N SER A 150 0.21 11.79 13.27
CA SER A 150 0.50 10.38 12.96
C SER A 150 -0.63 9.73 12.20
N ASP A 151 -1.88 9.98 12.60
CA ASP A 151 -3.06 9.41 11.94
C ASP A 151 -3.20 9.92 10.51
N LEU A 152 -2.99 11.23 10.30
CA LEU A 152 -3.01 11.83 8.95
C LEU A 152 -1.90 11.28 8.05
N LEU A 153 -0.69 11.11 8.58
CA LEU A 153 0.45 10.59 7.83
C LEU A 153 0.34 9.09 7.57
N ALA A 154 -0.17 8.31 8.53
CA ALA A 154 -0.30 6.86 8.41
C ALA A 154 -1.37 6.46 7.37
N GLY A 155 -2.41 7.27 7.18
CA GLY A 155 -3.48 7.03 6.21
C GLY A 155 -3.12 7.36 4.77
N THR A 156 -1.92 7.92 4.49
CA THR A 156 -1.56 8.41 3.16
C THR A 156 -0.64 7.43 2.43
N LEU A 157 -1.13 6.87 1.32
CA LEU A 157 -0.36 6.00 0.42
C LEU A 157 0.16 6.72 -0.83
N ASN A 158 -0.20 7.98 -1.03
CA ASN A 158 0.30 8.79 -2.14
C ASN A 158 1.53 9.60 -1.69
N PRO A 159 2.73 9.33 -2.27
CA PRO A 159 3.96 10.02 -1.88
C PRO A 159 3.92 11.54 -2.13
N ASP A 160 3.15 12.03 -3.10
CA ASP A 160 3.03 13.45 -3.41
C ASP A 160 2.17 14.21 -2.37
N MET A 161 1.31 13.51 -1.63
CA MET A 161 0.47 14.10 -0.59
C MET A 161 1.21 14.27 0.75
N VAL A 162 2.20 13.42 1.04
CA VAL A 162 2.96 13.48 2.30
C VAL A 162 3.60 14.85 2.54
N PRO A 163 4.31 15.48 1.57
CA PRO A 163 4.86 16.82 1.73
C PRO A 163 3.81 17.89 2.05
N ALA A 164 2.64 17.82 1.44
CA ALA A 164 1.55 18.75 1.67
C ALA A 164 0.99 18.62 3.08
N ILE A 165 0.71 17.39 3.52
CA ILE A 165 0.21 17.08 4.86
C ILE A 165 1.19 17.58 5.93
N ILE A 166 2.47 17.27 5.80
CA ILE A 166 3.51 17.75 6.73
C ILE A 166 3.48 19.26 6.85
N SER A 167 3.47 19.96 5.72
CA SER A 167 3.52 21.43 5.69
C SER A 167 2.30 22.04 6.37
N GLN A 168 1.11 21.48 6.18
CA GLN A 168 -0.13 21.92 6.83
C GLN A 168 -0.17 21.60 8.33
N ILE A 169 0.45 20.51 8.75
CA ILE A 169 0.55 20.14 10.17
C ILE A 169 1.44 21.15 10.92
N VAL A 170 2.61 21.48 10.38
CA VAL A 170 3.62 22.28 11.07
C VAL A 170 3.35 23.78 11.01
N VAL A 171 2.65 24.27 9.98
CA VAL A 171 2.30 25.70 9.83
C VAL A 171 0.82 25.90 10.21
N PRO A 172 0.46 26.87 11.06
CA PRO A 172 1.32 27.88 11.68
C PRO A 172 1.90 27.50 13.05
N ARG A 173 1.71 26.26 13.50
CA ARG A 173 1.96 25.86 14.91
C ARG A 173 3.44 25.90 15.29
N LEU A 174 4.33 25.43 14.43
CA LEU A 174 5.79 25.39 14.67
C LEU A 174 6.55 26.48 13.92
N ALA A 175 6.08 26.83 12.72
CA ALA A 175 6.77 27.72 11.80
C ALA A 175 5.80 28.64 11.08
N THR A 176 6.34 29.73 10.50
CA THR A 176 5.60 30.65 9.63
C THR A 176 5.47 30.06 8.20
N TRP A 177 6.45 29.27 7.80
CA TRP A 177 6.45 28.55 6.54
C TRP A 177 7.15 27.20 6.67
N CYS A 178 6.80 26.29 5.77
CA CYS A 178 7.42 24.99 5.64
C CYS A 178 7.67 24.66 4.17
N ALA A 179 8.87 24.17 3.87
CA ALA A 179 9.23 23.62 2.57
C ALA A 179 9.69 22.17 2.75
N VAL A 180 9.11 21.27 1.97
CA VAL A 180 9.49 19.86 1.99
C VAL A 180 10.12 19.50 0.65
N TYR A 181 11.31 18.94 0.73
CA TYR A 181 12.08 18.45 -0.41
C TYR A 181 11.99 16.93 -0.45
N THR A 182 11.82 16.35 -1.62
CA THR A 182 11.95 14.92 -1.87
C THR A 182 13.08 14.70 -2.87
N TRP A 183 13.94 13.72 -2.60
CA TRP A 183 15.09 13.41 -3.45
C TRP A 183 14.90 12.03 -4.09
N GLY A 184 15.00 11.98 -5.42
CA GLY A 184 15.12 10.73 -6.15
C GLY A 184 16.56 10.22 -6.18
N ASP A 185 16.76 9.02 -6.65
CA ASP A 185 18.08 8.33 -6.71
C ASP A 185 19.14 9.08 -7.57
N GLY A 186 18.78 10.14 -8.28
CA GLY A 186 19.65 10.87 -9.21
C GLY A 186 20.10 12.28 -8.79
N GLY A 187 19.77 12.75 -7.59
CA GLY A 187 20.21 14.06 -7.11
C GLY A 187 19.81 15.23 -8.02
N GLY A 188 18.54 15.34 -8.37
CA GLY A 188 17.99 16.40 -9.22
C GLY A 188 18.05 17.80 -8.60
N PRO A 189 17.64 18.86 -9.34
CA PRO A 189 17.62 20.23 -8.87
C PRO A 189 16.79 20.34 -7.60
N GLN A 190 17.34 20.99 -6.58
CA GLN A 190 16.72 21.15 -5.27
C GLN A 190 15.56 22.15 -5.34
N ARG A 191 14.41 21.69 -5.81
CA ARG A 191 13.16 22.44 -5.68
C ARG A 191 12.30 21.75 -4.62
N PRO A 192 11.59 22.51 -3.75
CA PRO A 192 10.68 21.92 -2.81
C PRO A 192 9.56 21.18 -3.56
N ALA A 193 9.26 19.94 -3.14
CA ALA A 193 8.10 19.19 -3.60
C ALA A 193 6.80 19.88 -3.17
N TYR A 194 6.84 20.50 -1.98
CA TYR A 194 5.73 21.31 -1.48
C TYR A 194 6.25 22.48 -0.63
N LEU A 195 5.54 23.59 -0.70
CA LEU A 195 5.83 24.83 0.02
C LEU A 195 4.54 25.43 0.55
N TRP A 196 4.52 25.75 1.83
CA TRP A 196 3.39 26.39 2.49
C TRP A 196 3.86 27.57 3.35
N HIS A 197 3.08 28.65 3.37
CA HIS A 197 3.35 29.86 4.16
C HIS A 197 2.05 30.38 4.77
N THR A 198 2.09 30.96 5.98
CA THR A 198 0.91 31.59 6.63
C THR A 198 0.30 32.73 5.82
N ASP A 199 1.12 33.46 5.03
CA ASP A 199 0.68 34.45 4.04
C ASP A 199 0.94 33.90 2.63
N GLU A 200 -0.10 33.48 1.93
CA GLU A 200 0.00 32.89 0.58
C GLU A 200 0.70 33.81 -0.44
N ARG A 201 0.62 35.14 -0.25
CA ARG A 201 1.26 36.12 -1.16
C ARG A 201 2.78 36.05 -1.14
N ARG A 202 3.38 35.46 -0.10
CA ARG A 202 4.83 35.30 0.03
C ARG A 202 5.38 33.98 -0.55
N ILE A 203 4.50 33.09 -1.03
CA ILE A 203 4.89 31.76 -1.51
C ILE A 203 5.82 31.87 -2.73
N ASP A 204 5.55 32.76 -3.68
CA ASP A 204 6.36 32.88 -4.89
C ASP A 204 7.72 33.51 -4.61
N GLU A 205 7.78 34.54 -3.77
CA GLU A 205 9.03 35.15 -3.29
C GLU A 205 9.90 34.11 -2.56
N LEU A 206 9.32 33.38 -1.62
CA LEU A 206 10.01 32.33 -0.86
C LEU A 206 10.49 31.18 -1.75
N ARG A 207 9.74 30.84 -2.80
CA ARG A 207 10.15 29.83 -3.79
C ARG A 207 11.39 30.25 -4.56
N GLU A 208 11.51 31.54 -4.92
CA GLU A 208 12.69 32.08 -5.58
C GLU A 208 13.90 32.11 -4.63
N GLU A 209 13.70 32.52 -3.39
CA GLU A 209 14.77 32.52 -2.38
C GLU A 209 15.30 31.08 -2.12
N LEU A 210 14.40 30.10 -1.97
CA LEU A 210 14.77 28.71 -1.76
C LEU A 210 15.46 28.07 -2.98
N ALA A 211 15.14 28.51 -4.19
CA ALA A 211 15.80 28.05 -5.41
C ALA A 211 17.26 28.48 -5.50
N ALA A 212 17.62 29.58 -4.84
CA ALA A 212 18.98 30.12 -4.81
C ALA A 212 19.88 29.46 -3.75
N VAL A 213 19.31 28.69 -2.84
CA VAL A 213 20.00 28.10 -1.68
C VAL A 213 20.09 26.60 -1.78
N ARG A 214 21.24 26.04 -1.40
CA ARG A 214 21.41 24.59 -1.29
C ARG A 214 21.02 24.12 0.11
N VAL A 215 19.97 23.30 0.21
CA VAL A 215 19.51 22.73 1.47
C VAL A 215 20.49 21.64 1.94
N PRO A 216 20.97 21.69 3.21
CA PRO A 216 21.89 20.68 3.74
C PRO A 216 21.22 19.30 3.85
N HIS A 217 21.85 18.27 3.29
CA HIS A 217 21.36 16.89 3.37
C HIS A 217 21.36 16.31 4.80
N GLY A 218 22.29 16.77 5.65
CA GLY A 218 22.47 16.29 7.03
C GLY A 218 21.63 17.03 8.07
N GLY A 219 20.80 17.98 7.63
CA GLY A 219 20.05 18.84 8.56
C GLY A 219 20.89 19.97 9.14
N GLY A 220 20.29 20.79 10.01
CA GLY A 220 20.95 21.91 10.69
C GLY A 220 20.11 23.18 10.74
N ALA A 221 20.76 24.28 11.11
CA ALA A 221 20.16 25.62 11.13
C ALA A 221 20.83 26.52 10.09
N MET A 222 20.04 27.38 9.43
CA MET A 222 20.52 28.36 8.46
C MET A 222 19.70 29.64 8.55
N GLN A 223 20.17 30.69 7.88
CA GLN A 223 19.44 31.95 7.70
C GLN A 223 19.01 32.06 6.25
N LEU A 224 17.74 32.45 6.00
CA LEU A 224 17.21 32.73 4.68
C LEU A 224 16.45 34.06 4.75
N GLY A 225 16.97 35.09 4.11
CA GLY A 225 16.46 36.44 4.29
C GLY A 225 16.35 36.81 5.76
N ASP A 226 15.18 37.24 6.19
CA ASP A 226 14.88 37.57 7.59
C ASP A 226 14.42 36.35 8.42
N SER A 227 14.39 35.14 7.84
CA SER A 227 13.90 33.95 8.52
C SER A 227 15.03 33.11 9.09
N HIS A 228 14.89 32.70 10.37
CA HIS A 228 15.63 31.58 10.94
C HIS A 228 15.05 30.28 10.41
N VAL A 229 15.89 29.39 9.88
CA VAL A 229 15.47 28.13 9.25
C VAL A 229 16.09 26.94 9.97
N LEU A 230 15.24 25.96 10.32
CA LEU A 230 15.68 24.64 10.76
C LEU A 230 15.44 23.64 9.62
N VAL A 231 16.42 22.79 9.39
CA VAL A 231 16.39 21.75 8.37
C VAL A 231 16.46 20.38 9.04
N PHE A 232 15.48 19.53 8.79
CA PHE A 232 15.40 18.17 9.30
C PHE A 232 15.47 17.19 8.13
N PRO A 233 16.44 16.25 8.13
CA PRO A 233 16.48 15.22 7.11
C PRO A 233 15.30 14.25 7.28
N LEU A 234 14.65 13.89 6.19
CA LEU A 234 13.64 12.84 6.17
C LEU A 234 14.36 11.50 6.00
N LEU A 235 14.72 10.89 7.12
CA LEU A 235 15.52 9.67 7.17
C LEU A 235 14.64 8.47 7.50
N ALA A 236 14.56 7.49 6.60
CA ALA A 236 13.90 6.22 6.84
C ALA A 236 14.79 5.05 6.36
N ARG A 237 14.84 3.97 7.15
CA ARG A 237 15.62 2.75 6.85
C ARG A 237 17.06 3.01 6.36
N GLY A 238 17.72 4.00 6.95
CA GLY A 238 19.10 4.36 6.59
C GLY A 238 19.25 5.16 5.28
N ARG A 239 18.15 5.56 4.64
CA ARG A 239 18.13 6.39 3.42
C ARG A 239 17.56 7.76 3.73
N THR A 240 18.18 8.79 3.18
CA THR A 240 17.63 10.16 3.24
C THR A 240 16.74 10.40 2.04
N LEU A 241 15.43 10.47 2.28
CA LEU A 241 14.40 10.61 1.24
C LEU A 241 14.16 12.07 0.85
N GLY A 242 14.58 13.01 1.71
CA GLY A 242 14.35 14.43 1.50
C GLY A 242 14.74 15.26 2.71
N ALA A 243 14.21 16.46 2.80
CA ALA A 243 14.36 17.33 3.96
C ALA A 243 13.09 18.15 4.20
N MET A 244 12.77 18.38 5.47
CA MET A 244 11.76 19.32 5.91
C MET A 244 12.47 20.59 6.42
N CYS A 245 12.13 21.73 5.84
CA CYS A 245 12.65 23.05 6.23
C CYS A 245 11.53 23.83 6.90
N LEU A 246 11.79 24.33 8.10
CA LEU A 246 10.87 25.16 8.87
C LEU A 246 11.46 26.55 9.02
N GLY A 247 10.73 27.60 8.66
CA GLY A 247 11.21 28.96 8.79
C GLY A 247 10.25 29.88 9.55
N ARG A 248 10.85 30.81 10.30
CA ARG A 248 10.14 31.88 11.02
C ARG A 248 11.06 33.08 11.24
N PRO A 249 10.49 34.31 11.43
CA PRO A 249 11.32 35.50 11.71
C PRO A 249 12.08 35.41 13.03
N ASP A 250 11.44 34.88 14.08
CA ASP A 250 12.03 34.74 15.41
C ASP A 250 12.84 33.45 15.54
N ARG A 251 13.75 33.41 16.52
CA ARG A 251 14.45 32.17 16.85
C ARG A 251 13.49 31.10 17.33
N PHE A 252 13.79 29.86 16.97
CA PHE A 252 13.05 28.71 17.48
C PHE A 252 13.37 28.49 18.96
N ALA A 253 12.34 28.16 19.74
CA ALA A 253 12.53 27.71 21.09
C ALA A 253 13.04 26.26 21.10
N ASP A 254 13.75 25.85 22.16
CA ASP A 254 14.42 24.54 22.23
C ASP A 254 13.44 23.36 22.14
N ASP A 255 12.23 23.52 22.67
CA ASP A 255 11.17 22.51 22.61
C ASP A 255 10.65 22.28 21.18
N VAL A 256 10.61 23.33 20.35
CA VAL A 256 10.16 23.22 18.95
C VAL A 256 11.05 22.30 18.13
N PHE A 257 12.36 22.26 18.44
CA PHE A 257 13.30 21.39 17.75
C PHE A 257 12.92 19.91 17.92
N GLN A 258 12.63 19.48 19.14
CA GLN A 258 12.26 18.09 19.44
C GLN A 258 10.96 17.68 18.74
N TYR A 259 9.94 18.54 18.77
CA TYR A 259 8.66 18.26 18.10
C TYR A 259 8.80 18.21 16.58
N ALA A 260 9.58 19.13 16.00
CA ALA A 260 9.85 19.15 14.57
C ALA A 260 10.65 17.91 14.11
N GLU A 261 11.61 17.47 14.93
CA GLU A 261 12.36 16.23 14.66
C GLU A 261 11.47 14.99 14.70
N ASP A 262 10.56 14.89 15.68
CA ASP A 262 9.60 13.80 15.75
C ASP A 262 8.64 13.76 14.55
N ILE A 263 8.15 14.93 14.12
CA ILE A 263 7.31 15.04 12.93
C ILE A 263 8.12 14.63 11.69
N ALA A 264 9.35 15.11 11.55
CA ALA A 264 10.22 14.76 10.41
C ALA A 264 10.47 13.24 10.34
N ARG A 265 10.66 12.58 11.49
CA ARG A 265 10.83 11.11 11.56
C ARG A 265 9.57 10.36 11.13
N ARG A 266 8.38 10.79 11.59
CA ARG A 266 7.10 10.20 11.19
C ARG A 266 6.82 10.44 9.71
N ALA A 267 7.08 11.65 9.25
CA ALA A 267 6.98 12.04 7.86
C ALA A 267 7.90 11.22 6.95
N ALA A 268 9.13 10.96 7.38
CA ALA A 268 10.06 10.12 6.64
C ALA A 268 9.56 8.69 6.50
N LEU A 269 9.00 8.11 7.58
CA LEU A 269 8.41 6.76 7.53
C LEU A 269 7.17 6.71 6.65
N ALA A 270 6.29 7.71 6.73
CA ALA A 270 5.11 7.80 5.88
C ALA A 270 5.49 7.93 4.39
N LEU A 271 6.48 8.78 4.09
CA LEU A 271 7.00 8.95 2.73
C LEU A 271 7.64 7.66 2.19
N ASP A 272 8.44 6.97 2.99
CA ASP A 272 9.06 5.70 2.62
C ASP A 272 8.02 4.63 2.31
N ASN A 273 7.01 4.49 3.17
CA ASN A 273 5.90 3.56 2.96
C ASN A 273 5.11 3.90 1.68
N ALA A 274 4.79 5.17 1.47
CA ALA A 274 4.08 5.62 0.27
C ALA A 274 4.90 5.39 -1.02
N LEU A 275 6.22 5.63 -0.99
CA LEU A 275 7.12 5.36 -2.12
C LEU A 275 7.23 3.86 -2.42
N LEU A 276 7.35 3.01 -1.39
CA LEU A 276 7.37 1.55 -1.56
C LEU A 276 6.07 1.07 -2.17
N TYR A 277 4.93 1.55 -1.66
CA TYR A 277 3.62 1.21 -2.19
C TYR A 277 3.46 1.67 -3.65
N ALA A 278 3.83 2.91 -3.97
CA ALA A 278 3.79 3.43 -5.33
C ALA A 278 4.70 2.66 -6.30
N THR A 279 5.88 2.23 -5.84
CA THR A 279 6.81 1.42 -6.63
C THR A 279 6.23 0.02 -6.90
N GLN A 280 5.66 -0.62 -5.89
CA GLN A 280 5.01 -1.91 -6.04
C GLN A 280 3.80 -1.82 -6.98
N ALA A 281 2.97 -0.79 -6.82
CA ALA A 281 1.85 -0.51 -7.71
C ALA A 281 2.27 -0.30 -9.16
N ALA A 282 3.37 0.41 -9.39
CA ALA A 282 3.91 0.63 -10.72
C ALA A 282 4.44 -0.67 -11.35
N ALA A 283 5.13 -1.52 -10.56
CA ALA A 283 5.62 -2.82 -11.00
C ALA A 283 4.46 -3.76 -11.37
N ASN A 284 3.43 -3.82 -10.53
CA ASN A 284 2.24 -4.63 -10.79
C ASN A 284 1.51 -4.16 -12.05
N ARG A 285 1.31 -2.85 -12.22
CA ARG A 285 0.71 -2.29 -13.44
C ARG A 285 1.54 -2.57 -14.70
N ALA A 286 2.88 -2.54 -14.61
CA ALA A 286 3.76 -2.88 -15.71
C ALA A 286 3.65 -4.36 -16.08
N LEU A 287 3.61 -5.24 -15.07
CA LEU A 287 3.40 -6.68 -15.27
C LEU A 287 2.04 -6.95 -15.94
N GLN A 288 0.97 -6.39 -15.40
CA GLN A 288 -0.39 -6.53 -15.94
C GLN A 288 -0.47 -6.07 -17.40
N ARG A 289 0.11 -4.90 -17.73
CA ARG A 289 0.17 -4.43 -19.13
C ARG A 289 0.93 -5.39 -20.04
N SER A 290 1.96 -6.07 -19.54
CA SER A 290 2.71 -7.05 -20.33
C SER A 290 1.93 -8.33 -20.60
N LEU A 291 0.90 -8.61 -19.81
CA LEU A 291 0.01 -9.76 -19.96
C LEU A 291 -1.16 -9.50 -20.90
N LEU A 292 -1.49 -8.24 -21.17
CA LEU A 292 -2.52 -7.88 -22.16
C LEU A 292 -1.95 -7.85 -23.58
N PRO A 293 -2.77 -8.04 -24.61
CA PRO A 293 -2.33 -7.85 -25.98
C PRO A 293 -1.75 -6.45 -26.21
N PRO A 294 -0.62 -6.32 -26.90
CA PRO A 294 0.06 -5.03 -27.06
C PRO A 294 -0.69 -4.03 -27.97
N ASP A 295 -1.52 -4.51 -28.89
CA ASP A 295 -2.18 -3.71 -29.92
C ASP A 295 -3.64 -4.08 -30.10
N GLU A 296 -4.46 -3.12 -30.58
CA GLU A 296 -5.77 -3.42 -31.13
C GLU A 296 -5.62 -4.42 -32.30
N PRO A 297 -6.50 -5.41 -32.39
CA PRO A 297 -6.45 -6.34 -33.51
C PRO A 297 -6.57 -5.55 -34.82
N GLY A 298 -5.71 -5.86 -35.78
CA GLY A 298 -5.80 -5.26 -37.11
C GLY A 298 -7.16 -5.52 -37.77
N GLU A 299 -7.37 -4.98 -38.97
CA GLU A 299 -8.60 -5.26 -39.74
C GLU A 299 -8.78 -6.76 -39.94
N ILE A 300 -9.90 -7.28 -39.47
CA ILE A 300 -10.31 -8.68 -39.61
C ILE A 300 -11.43 -8.72 -40.68
N PRO A 301 -11.24 -9.41 -41.78
CA PRO A 301 -12.27 -9.44 -42.85
C PRO A 301 -13.62 -9.94 -42.33
N GLY A 302 -14.68 -9.16 -42.52
CA GLY A 302 -16.04 -9.50 -42.11
C GLY A 302 -16.33 -9.38 -40.62
N LEU A 303 -15.38 -8.87 -39.81
CA LEU A 303 -15.52 -8.74 -38.35
C LEU A 303 -15.25 -7.30 -37.88
N ASP A 304 -16.17 -6.73 -37.08
CA ASP A 304 -15.99 -5.52 -36.27
C ASP A 304 -15.78 -5.95 -34.79
N PRO A 305 -14.53 -6.01 -34.31
CA PRO A 305 -14.24 -6.39 -32.91
C PRO A 305 -14.17 -5.17 -31.99
N ALA A 306 -14.56 -5.36 -30.74
CA ALA A 306 -14.30 -4.40 -29.68
C ALA A 306 -13.99 -5.11 -28.37
N VAL A 307 -13.07 -4.53 -27.60
CA VAL A 307 -12.69 -5.03 -26.29
C VAL A 307 -12.70 -3.88 -25.28
N VAL A 308 -13.21 -4.15 -24.09
CA VAL A 308 -13.06 -3.33 -22.91
C VAL A 308 -12.42 -4.18 -21.82
N TYR A 309 -11.39 -3.66 -21.19
CA TYR A 309 -10.75 -4.26 -20.04
C TYR A 309 -10.57 -3.21 -18.94
N GLU A 310 -11.13 -3.46 -17.79
CA GLU A 310 -10.98 -2.62 -16.59
C GLU A 310 -10.46 -3.48 -15.45
N PRO A 311 -9.25 -3.21 -14.93
CA PRO A 311 -8.74 -3.92 -13.77
C PRO A 311 -9.54 -3.55 -12.50
N ALA A 312 -9.62 -4.48 -11.55
CA ALA A 312 -10.22 -4.26 -10.25
C ALA A 312 -9.60 -3.05 -9.54
N GLY A 313 -10.43 -2.23 -8.92
CA GLY A 313 -10.22 -1.00 -8.18
C GLY A 313 -8.80 -0.61 -7.74
N GLU A 314 -8.66 0.03 -6.58
CA GLU A 314 -7.37 0.55 -6.06
C GLU A 314 -6.40 -0.55 -5.57
N THR A 315 -6.73 -1.83 -5.68
CA THR A 315 -5.83 -2.91 -5.29
C THR A 315 -4.68 -3.02 -6.29
N ASN A 316 -3.46 -2.89 -5.78
CA ASN A 316 -2.21 -2.99 -6.56
C ASN A 316 -1.87 -4.45 -6.96
N GLU A 317 -2.84 -5.33 -7.03
CA GLU A 317 -2.65 -6.72 -7.40
C GLU A 317 -2.91 -6.92 -8.88
N VAL A 318 -2.16 -7.81 -9.50
CA VAL A 318 -2.38 -8.20 -10.90
C VAL A 318 -3.59 -9.11 -10.91
N GLY A 319 -4.61 -8.77 -11.71
CA GLY A 319 -5.82 -9.56 -11.85
C GLY A 319 -5.63 -10.84 -12.64
N GLY A 320 -6.63 -11.73 -12.55
CA GLY A 320 -6.70 -13.00 -13.25
C GLY A 320 -7.25 -12.89 -14.68
N ASP A 321 -8.07 -11.86 -14.93
CA ASP A 321 -8.74 -11.67 -16.22
C ASP A 321 -7.78 -11.38 -17.36
N PHE A 322 -8.06 -11.98 -18.49
CA PHE A 322 -7.36 -11.67 -19.73
C PHE A 322 -8.25 -11.87 -20.95
N TYR A 323 -7.85 -11.24 -22.03
CA TYR A 323 -8.39 -11.48 -23.36
C TYR A 323 -7.26 -11.60 -24.37
N ASP A 324 -7.57 -12.20 -25.51
CA ASP A 324 -6.67 -12.22 -26.66
C ASP A 324 -7.47 -12.29 -27.97
N LEU A 325 -6.94 -11.66 -29.03
CA LEU A 325 -7.48 -11.75 -30.39
C LEU A 325 -6.31 -11.69 -31.37
N PHE A 326 -6.07 -12.76 -32.10
CA PHE A 326 -4.87 -12.91 -32.92
C PHE A 326 -5.09 -13.78 -34.17
N ALA A 327 -4.29 -13.55 -35.20
CA ALA A 327 -4.27 -14.39 -36.38
C ALA A 327 -3.65 -15.75 -36.08
N ALA A 328 -4.34 -16.83 -36.47
CA ALA A 328 -3.88 -18.20 -36.22
C ALA A 328 -3.08 -18.79 -37.41
N GLY A 329 -3.17 -18.25 -38.58
CA GLY A 329 -2.67 -18.80 -39.86
C GLY A 329 -3.85 -19.14 -40.77
N ASP A 330 -3.58 -19.48 -42.01
CA ASP A 330 -4.56 -19.90 -43.01
C ASP A 330 -5.80 -18.99 -43.17
N GLY A 331 -5.67 -17.72 -42.77
CA GLY A 331 -6.78 -16.74 -42.87
C GLY A 331 -7.78 -16.80 -41.71
N SER A 332 -7.60 -17.72 -40.73
CA SER A 332 -8.43 -17.79 -39.53
C SER A 332 -7.89 -16.90 -38.42
N TRP A 333 -8.78 -16.57 -37.49
CA TRP A 333 -8.48 -15.77 -36.29
C TRP A 333 -8.89 -16.53 -35.02
N ARG A 334 -8.19 -16.31 -33.96
CA ARG A 334 -8.53 -16.88 -32.66
C ARG A 334 -8.83 -15.77 -31.67
N PHE A 335 -9.79 -16.02 -30.79
CA PHE A 335 -10.00 -15.19 -29.61
C PHE A 335 -10.05 -16.01 -28.33
N ALA A 336 -9.79 -15.38 -27.23
CA ALA A 336 -9.87 -15.96 -25.90
C ALA A 336 -10.36 -14.90 -24.91
N VAL A 337 -11.21 -15.30 -23.98
CA VAL A 337 -11.61 -14.54 -22.80
C VAL A 337 -11.53 -15.50 -21.63
N GLY A 338 -10.79 -15.18 -20.61
CA GLY A 338 -10.57 -16.09 -19.49
C GLY A 338 -10.30 -15.36 -18.18
N ASP A 339 -10.51 -16.08 -17.10
CA ASP A 339 -10.20 -15.66 -15.75
C ASP A 339 -9.44 -16.76 -15.00
N VAL A 340 -8.29 -16.38 -14.45
CA VAL A 340 -7.45 -17.24 -13.61
C VAL A 340 -7.80 -17.02 -12.15
N CYS A 341 -8.16 -18.07 -11.45
CA CYS A 341 -8.52 -17.99 -10.04
C CYS A 341 -7.45 -17.32 -9.18
N GLY A 342 -7.86 -16.25 -8.47
CA GLY A 342 -7.02 -15.48 -7.56
C GLY A 342 -6.32 -14.30 -8.23
N THR A 343 -5.52 -13.60 -7.47
CA THR A 343 -4.82 -12.39 -7.87
C THR A 343 -3.31 -12.52 -7.62
N GLY A 344 -2.54 -11.59 -8.19
CA GLY A 344 -1.11 -11.49 -7.93
C GLY A 344 -0.20 -12.29 -8.88
N PRO A 345 1.08 -12.49 -8.51
CA PRO A 345 2.10 -13.04 -9.43
C PRO A 345 1.82 -14.46 -9.93
N GLU A 346 1.14 -15.27 -9.12
CA GLU A 346 0.82 -16.67 -9.50
C GLU A 346 -0.29 -16.71 -10.57
N ALA A 347 -1.36 -15.92 -10.39
CA ALA A 347 -2.39 -15.76 -11.41
C ALA A 347 -1.79 -15.19 -12.72
N ALA A 348 -0.94 -14.17 -12.61
CA ALA A 348 -0.22 -13.59 -13.74
C ALA A 348 0.63 -14.60 -14.51
N ALA A 349 1.30 -15.52 -13.81
CA ALA A 349 2.09 -16.57 -14.43
C ALA A 349 1.23 -17.53 -15.25
N VAL A 350 0.07 -17.95 -14.72
CA VAL A 350 -0.88 -18.82 -15.43
C VAL A 350 -1.53 -18.10 -16.61
N THR A 351 -1.88 -16.81 -16.45
CA THR A 351 -2.35 -15.96 -17.58
C THR A 351 -1.31 -15.92 -18.72
N GLY A 352 -0.03 -15.70 -18.38
CA GLY A 352 1.05 -15.71 -19.36
C GLY A 352 1.22 -17.06 -20.06
N LEU A 353 1.17 -18.15 -19.28
CA LEU A 353 1.21 -19.52 -19.79
C LEU A 353 0.05 -19.78 -20.74
N ALA A 354 -1.18 -19.45 -20.34
CA ALA A 354 -2.39 -19.65 -21.15
C ALA A 354 -2.28 -18.92 -22.48
N ARG A 355 -2.02 -17.62 -22.47
CA ARG A 355 -1.91 -16.83 -23.71
C ARG A 355 -0.82 -17.32 -24.65
N HIS A 356 0.36 -17.64 -24.10
CA HIS A 356 1.46 -18.15 -24.91
C HIS A 356 1.12 -19.51 -25.54
N THR A 357 0.54 -20.41 -24.76
CA THR A 357 0.15 -21.76 -25.23
C THR A 357 -0.95 -21.68 -26.28
N LEU A 358 -1.98 -20.84 -26.09
CA LEU A 358 -3.05 -20.62 -27.06
C LEU A 358 -2.50 -20.16 -28.42
N ARG A 359 -1.62 -19.15 -28.41
CA ARG A 359 -1.00 -18.61 -29.64
C ARG A 359 -0.07 -19.60 -30.30
N LEU A 360 0.71 -20.35 -29.54
CA LEU A 360 1.65 -21.34 -30.07
C LEU A 360 0.91 -22.48 -30.75
N LEU A 361 -0.05 -23.10 -30.07
CA LEU A 361 -0.77 -24.25 -30.56
C LEU A 361 -1.71 -23.90 -31.74
N ALA A 362 -2.30 -22.70 -31.71
CA ALA A 362 -3.07 -22.21 -32.86
C ALA A 362 -2.21 -22.07 -34.12
N ARG A 363 -1.00 -21.54 -34.02
CA ARG A 363 -0.04 -21.44 -35.13
C ARG A 363 0.45 -22.81 -35.62
N GLU A 364 0.48 -23.82 -34.77
CA GLU A 364 0.82 -25.20 -35.10
C GLU A 364 -0.38 -25.94 -35.74
N GLY A 365 -1.57 -25.31 -35.87
CA GLY A 365 -2.74 -25.84 -36.52
C GLY A 365 -3.59 -26.79 -35.67
N TYR A 366 -3.47 -26.73 -34.34
CA TYR A 366 -4.38 -27.47 -33.47
C TYR A 366 -5.77 -26.81 -33.46
N ASP A 367 -6.83 -27.63 -33.46
CA ASP A 367 -8.20 -27.15 -33.28
C ASP A 367 -8.44 -26.61 -31.86
N VAL A 368 -9.56 -25.90 -31.66
CA VAL A 368 -9.85 -25.22 -30.37
C VAL A 368 -9.96 -26.19 -29.20
N ALA A 369 -10.49 -27.39 -29.39
CA ALA A 369 -10.65 -28.39 -28.34
C ALA A 369 -9.29 -28.98 -27.93
N ALA A 370 -8.48 -29.40 -28.90
CA ALA A 370 -7.14 -29.93 -28.65
C ALA A 370 -6.20 -28.89 -28.00
N VAL A 371 -6.38 -27.60 -28.30
CA VAL A 371 -5.65 -26.51 -27.65
C VAL A 371 -5.98 -26.48 -26.16
N LEU A 372 -7.27 -26.58 -25.78
CA LEU A 372 -7.68 -26.56 -24.39
C LEU A 372 -7.20 -27.79 -23.59
N GLU A 373 -7.23 -28.97 -24.19
CA GLU A 373 -6.72 -30.21 -23.58
C GLU A 373 -5.22 -30.08 -23.25
N ARG A 374 -4.44 -29.52 -24.18
CA ARG A 374 -3.00 -29.31 -23.97
C ARG A 374 -2.72 -28.20 -22.96
N LEU A 375 -3.52 -27.15 -22.97
CA LEU A 375 -3.43 -26.09 -21.97
C LEU A 375 -3.77 -26.60 -20.57
N ASN A 376 -4.81 -27.43 -20.45
CA ASN A 376 -5.18 -28.09 -19.19
C ASN A 376 -4.00 -28.87 -18.61
N GLN A 377 -3.31 -29.67 -19.43
CA GLN A 377 -2.14 -30.41 -19.00
C GLN A 377 -0.99 -29.50 -18.60
N ALA A 378 -0.72 -28.43 -19.39
CA ALA A 378 0.33 -27.47 -19.06
C ALA A 378 0.09 -26.75 -17.71
N ILE A 379 -1.17 -26.43 -17.40
CA ILE A 379 -1.53 -25.83 -16.09
C ILE A 379 -1.32 -26.84 -14.96
N LEU A 380 -1.74 -28.09 -15.13
CA LEU A 380 -1.57 -29.15 -14.12
C LEU A 380 -0.10 -29.46 -13.85
N ASP A 381 0.76 -29.37 -14.87
CA ASP A 381 2.20 -29.59 -14.74
C ASP A 381 2.91 -28.52 -13.87
N GLU A 382 2.28 -27.35 -13.63
CA GLU A 382 2.75 -26.33 -12.69
C GLU A 382 2.69 -26.79 -11.21
N GLY A 383 1.99 -27.88 -10.91
CA GLY A 383 1.92 -28.48 -9.57
C GLY A 383 1.31 -27.54 -8.53
N ASP A 384 2.06 -27.26 -7.45
CA ASP A 384 1.56 -26.40 -6.34
C ASP A 384 1.27 -24.94 -6.76
N ARG A 385 1.81 -24.51 -7.89
CA ARG A 385 1.53 -23.18 -8.48
C ARG A 385 0.37 -23.16 -9.45
N ALA A 386 -0.21 -24.32 -9.76
CA ALA A 386 -1.37 -24.41 -10.64
C ALA A 386 -2.52 -23.59 -10.05
N ARG A 387 -3.15 -22.80 -10.93
CA ARG A 387 -4.40 -22.10 -10.64
C ARG A 387 -5.41 -22.54 -11.67
N PHE A 388 -6.63 -22.83 -11.27
CA PHE A 388 -7.65 -23.12 -12.24
C PHE A 388 -8.04 -21.88 -13.05
N LEU A 389 -8.46 -22.11 -14.26
CA LEU A 389 -8.76 -21.09 -15.26
C LEU A 389 -10.13 -21.38 -15.88
N THR A 390 -10.99 -20.36 -15.92
CA THR A 390 -12.17 -20.37 -16.79
C THR A 390 -11.81 -19.74 -18.13
N LEU A 391 -12.23 -20.32 -19.25
CA LEU A 391 -11.81 -19.87 -20.56
C LEU A 391 -12.90 -20.10 -21.62
N LEU A 392 -13.26 -19.03 -22.33
CA LEU A 392 -13.93 -19.12 -23.63
C LEU A 392 -12.86 -18.94 -24.71
N HIS A 393 -12.71 -19.94 -25.57
CA HIS A 393 -11.77 -19.91 -26.70
C HIS A 393 -12.48 -20.22 -28.00
N GLY A 394 -12.19 -19.46 -29.04
CA GLY A 394 -12.83 -19.64 -30.34
C GLY A 394 -11.92 -19.39 -31.52
N GLU A 395 -12.27 -20.06 -32.65
CA GLU A 395 -11.71 -19.82 -33.97
C GLU A 395 -12.75 -19.17 -34.86
N ILE A 396 -12.38 -18.09 -35.49
CA ILE A 396 -13.22 -17.32 -36.43
C ILE A 396 -12.70 -17.56 -37.84
N THR A 397 -13.57 -18.09 -38.71
CA THR A 397 -13.27 -18.31 -40.09
C THR A 397 -14.25 -17.49 -40.95
N PRO A 398 -13.77 -16.50 -41.72
CA PRO A 398 -14.62 -15.77 -42.64
C PRO A 398 -15.15 -16.69 -43.74
N VAL A 399 -16.47 -16.65 -43.99
CA VAL A 399 -17.17 -17.39 -45.07
C VAL A 399 -17.95 -16.43 -45.94
N ALA A 400 -18.52 -16.93 -47.03
CA ALA A 400 -19.16 -16.08 -48.06
C ALA A 400 -20.39 -15.31 -47.53
N ASP A 401 -21.09 -15.84 -46.54
CA ASP A 401 -22.37 -15.34 -46.01
C ASP A 401 -22.30 -14.95 -44.52
N GLY A 402 -21.08 -14.80 -43.95
CA GLY A 402 -20.91 -14.41 -42.57
C GLY A 402 -19.59 -14.90 -41.97
N LEU A 403 -19.65 -15.35 -40.74
CA LEU A 403 -18.50 -15.89 -39.99
C LEU A 403 -18.88 -17.23 -39.37
N ASP A 404 -18.04 -18.24 -39.58
CA ASP A 404 -18.13 -19.49 -38.83
C ASP A 404 -17.21 -19.38 -37.60
N VAL A 405 -17.78 -19.63 -36.41
CA VAL A 405 -17.06 -19.54 -35.14
C VAL A 405 -17.12 -20.89 -34.46
N SER A 406 -15.97 -21.55 -34.34
CA SER A 406 -15.81 -22.79 -33.57
C SER A 406 -15.45 -22.43 -32.15
N LEU A 407 -16.30 -22.77 -31.17
CA LEU A 407 -16.24 -22.31 -29.78
C LEU A 407 -16.08 -23.47 -28.78
N VAL A 408 -15.29 -23.25 -27.72
CA VAL A 408 -15.26 -24.08 -26.51
C VAL A 408 -15.35 -23.16 -25.30
N SER A 409 -16.25 -23.48 -24.38
CA SER A 409 -16.32 -22.84 -23.05
C SER A 409 -15.85 -23.81 -21.97
N ALA A 410 -14.75 -23.51 -21.32
CA ALA A 410 -14.21 -24.26 -20.20
C ALA A 410 -14.53 -23.55 -18.87
N GLY A 411 -15.73 -23.78 -18.32
CA GLY A 411 -16.17 -23.19 -17.05
C GLY A 411 -16.42 -21.68 -17.07
N HIS A 412 -16.37 -21.04 -18.26
CA HIS A 412 -16.51 -19.60 -18.42
C HIS A 412 -17.98 -19.16 -18.46
N PRO A 413 -18.31 -17.90 -18.08
CA PRO A 413 -19.65 -17.35 -18.27
C PRO A 413 -20.19 -17.53 -19.70
N GLU A 414 -21.51 -17.64 -19.81
CA GLU A 414 -22.18 -17.94 -21.09
C GLU A 414 -21.90 -16.86 -22.14
N ALA A 415 -21.47 -17.31 -23.34
CA ALA A 415 -21.38 -16.43 -24.48
C ALA A 415 -22.77 -16.21 -25.11
N LEU A 416 -23.10 -14.96 -25.37
CA LEU A 416 -24.40 -14.54 -25.88
C LEU A 416 -24.30 -14.09 -27.34
N ARG A 417 -25.26 -14.52 -28.20
CA ARG A 417 -25.44 -13.99 -29.55
C ARG A 417 -26.69 -13.13 -29.62
N LEU A 418 -26.53 -11.90 -30.09
CA LEU A 418 -27.64 -11.00 -30.44
C LEU A 418 -27.86 -11.00 -31.96
N ARG A 419 -29.06 -11.35 -32.37
CA ARG A 419 -29.48 -11.26 -33.77
C ARG A 419 -30.02 -9.87 -34.13
N PRO A 420 -29.98 -9.44 -35.39
CA PRO A 420 -30.62 -8.20 -35.84
C PRO A 420 -32.12 -8.12 -35.51
N SER A 421 -32.78 -9.26 -35.30
CA SER A 421 -34.18 -9.35 -34.85
C SER A 421 -34.39 -8.96 -33.36
N GLY A 422 -33.33 -8.78 -32.57
CA GLY A 422 -33.39 -8.53 -31.12
C GLY A 422 -33.42 -9.80 -30.28
N VAL A 423 -33.35 -10.97 -30.88
CA VAL A 423 -33.27 -12.24 -30.14
C VAL A 423 -31.88 -12.43 -29.59
N VAL A 424 -31.78 -12.74 -28.29
CA VAL A 424 -30.54 -13.10 -27.60
C VAL A 424 -30.57 -14.59 -27.31
N GLU A 425 -29.49 -15.28 -27.60
CA GLU A 425 -29.31 -16.73 -27.40
C GLU A 425 -27.96 -17.03 -26.73
N THR A 426 -27.91 -18.03 -25.86
CA THR A 426 -26.65 -18.64 -25.41
C THR A 426 -26.15 -19.56 -26.53
N VAL A 427 -24.87 -19.49 -26.89
CA VAL A 427 -24.35 -20.13 -28.10
C VAL A 427 -23.32 -21.25 -27.87
N VAL A 428 -22.93 -21.50 -26.65
CA VAL A 428 -22.00 -22.58 -26.28
C VAL A 428 -22.31 -23.11 -24.90
N THR A 429 -22.20 -24.43 -24.74
CA THR A 429 -22.39 -25.10 -23.45
C THR A 429 -21.09 -25.04 -22.65
N SER A 430 -21.19 -24.62 -21.39
CA SER A 430 -20.04 -24.62 -20.49
C SER A 430 -19.63 -26.05 -20.14
N GLN A 431 -18.34 -26.35 -20.25
CA GLN A 431 -17.71 -27.64 -19.95
C GLN A 431 -16.81 -27.52 -18.71
N SER A 432 -15.97 -28.51 -18.42
CA SER A 432 -15.06 -28.50 -17.28
C SER A 432 -14.09 -27.32 -17.36
N LEU A 433 -13.82 -26.68 -16.23
CA LEU A 433 -12.76 -25.65 -16.14
C LEU A 433 -11.37 -26.27 -16.25
N LEU A 434 -10.37 -25.46 -16.61
CA LEU A 434 -9.00 -25.89 -16.82
C LEU A 434 -8.20 -25.94 -15.51
N GLY A 435 -7.23 -26.85 -15.41
CA GLY A 435 -6.31 -26.96 -14.29
C GLY A 435 -6.85 -27.71 -13.07
N VAL A 436 -7.97 -28.45 -13.21
CA VAL A 436 -8.58 -29.22 -12.10
C VAL A 436 -8.60 -30.73 -12.40
N PHE A 437 -9.03 -31.12 -13.59
CA PHE A 437 -9.22 -32.51 -13.92
C PHE A 437 -8.18 -32.98 -14.96
N PRO A 438 -7.32 -33.95 -14.63
CA PRO A 438 -6.28 -34.43 -15.56
C PRO A 438 -6.83 -35.04 -16.86
N GLU A 439 -8.02 -35.63 -16.79
CA GLU A 439 -8.67 -36.31 -17.93
C GLU A 439 -9.77 -35.46 -18.56
N ALA A 440 -9.72 -34.12 -18.41
CA ALA A 440 -10.68 -33.24 -19.04
C ALA A 440 -10.55 -33.34 -20.57
N SER A 441 -11.68 -33.53 -21.23
CA SER A 441 -11.83 -33.45 -22.70
C SER A 441 -12.81 -32.34 -23.05
N PHE A 442 -12.60 -31.74 -24.21
CA PHE A 442 -13.39 -30.61 -24.65
C PHE A 442 -13.98 -30.88 -26.05
N GLU A 443 -15.19 -30.39 -26.27
CA GLU A 443 -15.88 -30.50 -27.57
C GLU A 443 -16.17 -29.08 -28.07
N ALA A 444 -15.84 -28.83 -29.35
CA ALA A 444 -16.10 -27.55 -29.99
C ALA A 444 -17.52 -27.52 -30.54
N GLU A 445 -18.22 -26.41 -30.31
CA GLU A 445 -19.51 -26.13 -30.96
C GLU A 445 -19.32 -25.12 -32.10
N LEU A 446 -19.98 -25.36 -33.24
CA LEU A 446 -19.94 -24.46 -34.40
C LEU A 446 -21.12 -23.50 -34.35
N VAL A 447 -20.81 -22.22 -34.37
CA VAL A 447 -21.81 -21.13 -34.41
C VAL A 447 -21.60 -20.31 -35.67
N HIS A 448 -22.63 -20.20 -36.50
CA HIS A 448 -22.63 -19.30 -37.64
C HIS A 448 -23.17 -17.93 -37.24
N LEU A 449 -22.43 -16.87 -37.56
CA LEU A 449 -22.85 -15.48 -37.35
C LEU A 449 -23.21 -14.87 -38.72
N ASP A 450 -24.49 -14.60 -38.91
CA ASP A 450 -24.98 -13.85 -40.07
C ASP A 450 -24.49 -12.38 -40.02
N PRO A 451 -24.36 -11.67 -41.15
CA PRO A 451 -24.05 -10.26 -41.14
C PRO A 451 -25.02 -9.45 -40.26
N GLY A 452 -24.45 -8.75 -39.27
CA GLY A 452 -25.21 -8.00 -38.28
C GLY A 452 -25.43 -8.72 -36.93
N ASP A 453 -25.16 -10.02 -36.85
CA ASP A 453 -25.10 -10.75 -35.57
C ASP A 453 -23.95 -10.25 -34.73
N VAL A 454 -24.15 -10.24 -33.40
CA VAL A 454 -23.15 -9.82 -32.42
C VAL A 454 -22.93 -10.93 -31.39
N LEU A 455 -21.70 -11.37 -31.23
CA LEU A 455 -21.29 -12.26 -30.14
C LEU A 455 -20.70 -11.42 -28.98
N LEU A 456 -21.19 -11.67 -27.79
CA LEU A 456 -20.71 -11.04 -26.53
C LEU A 456 -20.13 -12.12 -25.62
N ALA A 457 -18.89 -11.91 -25.17
CA ALA A 457 -18.24 -12.70 -24.14
C ALA A 457 -17.75 -11.75 -23.02
N VAL A 458 -17.96 -12.16 -21.78
CA VAL A 458 -17.60 -11.36 -20.60
C VAL A 458 -17.04 -12.23 -19.50
N THR A 459 -16.19 -11.68 -18.65
CA THR A 459 -15.76 -12.32 -17.41
C THR A 459 -16.78 -12.11 -16.29
N ASP A 460 -16.61 -12.80 -15.18
CA ASP A 460 -17.53 -12.77 -14.05
C ASP A 460 -17.60 -11.41 -13.34
N GLY A 461 -16.56 -10.55 -13.46
CA GLY A 461 -16.62 -9.16 -13.03
C GLY A 461 -17.79 -8.35 -13.64
N VAL A 462 -18.36 -8.82 -14.77
CA VAL A 462 -19.59 -8.29 -15.34
C VAL A 462 -20.83 -8.97 -14.75
N THR A 463 -20.91 -10.30 -14.82
CA THR A 463 -22.12 -11.07 -14.45
C THR A 463 -22.32 -11.10 -12.93
N GLU A 464 -21.24 -11.16 -12.17
CA GLU A 464 -21.25 -11.17 -10.70
C GLU A 464 -21.16 -9.78 -10.06
N ARG A 465 -21.25 -8.70 -10.85
CA ARG A 465 -21.33 -7.34 -10.29
C ARG A 465 -22.47 -7.26 -9.29
N ARG A 466 -22.16 -6.87 -8.05
CA ARG A 466 -23.06 -7.03 -6.92
C ARG A 466 -23.53 -5.67 -6.37
N ARG A 467 -24.84 -5.58 -6.11
CA ARG A 467 -25.46 -4.47 -5.39
C ARG A 467 -26.59 -4.96 -4.50
N ASP A 468 -26.56 -4.62 -3.22
CA ASP A 468 -27.61 -4.96 -2.24
C ASP A 468 -27.97 -6.47 -2.22
N GLY A 469 -26.97 -7.33 -2.43
CA GLY A 469 -27.11 -8.79 -2.46
C GLY A 469 -27.65 -9.38 -3.78
N ARG A 470 -27.87 -8.54 -4.81
CA ARG A 470 -28.27 -8.95 -6.17
C ARG A 470 -27.08 -8.89 -7.11
N LEU A 471 -27.03 -9.82 -8.06
CA LEU A 471 -26.07 -9.81 -9.17
C LEU A 471 -26.67 -9.05 -10.38
N LEU A 472 -25.79 -8.49 -11.23
CA LEU A 472 -26.22 -7.84 -12.46
C LEU A 472 -26.96 -8.82 -13.40
N ASP A 473 -26.50 -10.07 -13.44
CA ASP A 473 -27.09 -11.08 -14.32
C ASP A 473 -28.23 -11.88 -13.68
N ASP A 474 -28.66 -11.52 -12.47
CA ASP A 474 -29.88 -12.11 -11.88
C ASP A 474 -31.06 -11.96 -12.85
N ASP A 475 -31.82 -13.04 -13.04
CA ASP A 475 -32.96 -13.11 -13.97
C ASP A 475 -32.60 -12.80 -15.44
N GLY A 476 -31.38 -13.05 -15.88
CA GLY A 476 -30.89 -12.78 -17.22
C GLY A 476 -30.73 -11.28 -17.50
N GLY A 477 -30.16 -10.55 -16.55
CA GLY A 477 -29.96 -9.10 -16.61
C GLY A 477 -29.06 -8.70 -17.78
N LEU A 478 -27.94 -9.43 -18.00
CA LEU A 478 -27.03 -9.20 -19.10
C LEU A 478 -27.70 -9.43 -20.47
N ALA A 479 -28.47 -10.51 -20.61
CA ALA A 479 -29.19 -10.82 -21.86
C ALA A 479 -30.23 -9.74 -22.18
N LYS A 480 -30.96 -9.21 -21.20
CA LYS A 480 -31.92 -8.11 -21.39
C LYS A 480 -31.21 -6.83 -21.84
N LEU A 481 -30.10 -6.47 -21.16
CA LEU A 481 -29.27 -5.34 -21.55
C LEU A 481 -28.74 -5.47 -22.98
N PHE A 482 -28.28 -6.66 -23.34
CA PHE A 482 -27.70 -6.95 -24.65
C PHE A 482 -28.76 -6.88 -25.76
N ALA A 483 -30.00 -7.31 -25.48
CA ALA A 483 -31.12 -7.19 -26.45
C ALA A 483 -31.40 -5.74 -26.86
N GLU A 484 -31.10 -4.75 -26.00
CA GLU A 484 -31.24 -3.33 -26.30
C GLU A 484 -30.14 -2.79 -27.24
N CYS A 485 -29.12 -3.58 -27.54
CA CYS A 485 -27.96 -3.18 -28.34
C CYS A 485 -28.12 -3.44 -29.87
N VAL A 486 -29.31 -3.78 -30.33
CA VAL A 486 -29.59 -4.05 -31.78
C VAL A 486 -29.12 -2.88 -32.65
N GLY A 487 -28.36 -3.19 -33.68
CA GLY A 487 -27.89 -2.23 -34.70
C GLY A 487 -26.71 -1.36 -34.27
N LEU A 488 -26.21 -1.54 -33.05
CA LEU A 488 -25.01 -0.83 -32.57
C LEU A 488 -23.72 -1.45 -33.17
N SER A 489 -22.64 -0.65 -33.26
CA SER A 489 -21.30 -1.15 -33.55
C SER A 489 -20.75 -1.94 -32.36
N ALA A 490 -19.79 -2.82 -32.59
CA ALA A 490 -19.18 -3.60 -31.50
C ALA A 490 -18.67 -2.69 -30.34
N ARG A 491 -18.03 -1.57 -30.67
CA ARG A 491 -17.57 -0.59 -29.69
C ARG A 491 -18.70 0.03 -28.87
N ALA A 492 -19.82 0.35 -29.53
CA ALA A 492 -20.97 0.93 -28.82
C ALA A 492 -21.65 -0.10 -27.91
N VAL A 493 -21.68 -1.38 -28.30
CA VAL A 493 -22.15 -2.48 -27.43
C VAL A 493 -21.26 -2.63 -26.21
N ALA A 494 -19.95 -2.77 -26.40
CA ALA A 494 -18.99 -2.93 -25.30
C ALA A 494 -19.09 -1.77 -24.31
N GLU A 495 -19.14 -0.54 -24.80
CA GLU A 495 -19.25 0.66 -23.95
C GLU A 495 -20.61 0.75 -23.22
N ARG A 496 -21.70 0.26 -23.83
CA ARG A 496 -23.01 0.20 -23.18
C ARG A 496 -23.03 -0.81 -22.05
N VAL A 497 -22.44 -2.00 -22.25
CA VAL A 497 -22.31 -3.01 -21.21
C VAL A 497 -21.47 -2.47 -20.06
N ARG A 498 -20.31 -1.89 -20.36
CA ARG A 498 -19.42 -1.27 -19.37
C ARG A 498 -20.15 -0.25 -18.49
N ARG A 499 -20.88 0.69 -19.11
CA ARG A 499 -21.65 1.70 -18.37
C ARG A 499 -22.73 1.08 -17.51
N ALA A 500 -23.43 0.07 -18.00
CA ALA A 500 -24.46 -0.60 -17.23
C ALA A 500 -23.90 -1.28 -15.97
N VAL A 501 -22.71 -1.87 -16.04
CA VAL A 501 -21.99 -2.43 -14.89
C VAL A 501 -21.65 -1.35 -13.88
N GLN A 502 -21.14 -0.20 -14.33
CA GLN A 502 -20.80 0.93 -13.48
C GLN A 502 -22.05 1.59 -12.84
N ASP A 503 -23.11 1.76 -13.62
CA ASP A 503 -24.38 2.35 -13.14
C ASP A 503 -25.11 1.40 -12.17
N PHE A 504 -24.95 0.09 -12.33
CA PHE A 504 -25.53 -0.93 -11.45
C PHE A 504 -24.94 -0.83 -10.04
N ALA A 505 -23.62 -0.69 -9.90
CA ALA A 505 -22.96 -0.49 -8.61
C ALA A 505 -21.84 0.56 -8.76
N PRO A 506 -22.00 1.76 -8.19
CA PRO A 506 -21.05 2.87 -8.32
C PRO A 506 -19.76 2.69 -7.50
N GLU A 507 -19.72 1.74 -6.57
CA GLU A 507 -18.51 1.40 -5.83
C GLU A 507 -17.45 0.80 -6.79
N PRO A 508 -16.14 0.95 -6.51
CA PRO A 508 -15.08 0.30 -7.28
C PRO A 508 -15.32 -1.21 -7.39
N SER A 509 -15.04 -1.80 -8.55
CA SER A 509 -15.16 -3.25 -8.70
C SER A 509 -14.17 -3.98 -7.81
N ALA A 510 -14.61 -5.06 -7.18
CA ALA A 510 -13.74 -5.95 -6.42
C ALA A 510 -12.98 -6.94 -7.34
N ASP A 511 -13.44 -7.08 -8.58
CA ASP A 511 -12.87 -7.98 -9.57
C ASP A 511 -12.59 -7.27 -10.90
N ASP A 512 -11.69 -7.85 -11.70
CA ASP A 512 -11.39 -7.38 -13.04
C ASP A 512 -12.63 -7.51 -13.94
N MET A 513 -12.66 -6.79 -15.05
CA MET A 513 -13.74 -6.86 -16.01
C MET A 513 -13.18 -6.90 -17.42
N ALA A 514 -13.44 -7.98 -18.14
CA ALA A 514 -13.19 -8.06 -19.56
C ALA A 514 -14.51 -8.23 -20.34
N ILE A 515 -14.66 -7.47 -21.41
CA ILE A 515 -15.80 -7.52 -22.33
C ILE A 515 -15.25 -7.63 -23.74
N VAL A 516 -15.57 -8.71 -24.43
CA VAL A 516 -15.22 -8.91 -25.83
C VAL A 516 -16.49 -8.96 -26.66
N VAL A 517 -16.55 -8.13 -27.69
CA VAL A 517 -17.67 -8.04 -28.62
C VAL A 517 -17.16 -8.31 -30.04
N LEU A 518 -17.77 -9.26 -30.71
CA LEU A 518 -17.45 -9.64 -32.07
C LEU A 518 -18.70 -9.49 -32.92
N ARG A 519 -18.73 -8.52 -33.83
CA ARG A 519 -19.87 -8.29 -34.73
C ARG A 519 -19.53 -8.72 -36.15
N ALA A 520 -20.37 -9.58 -36.75
CA ALA A 520 -20.28 -9.93 -38.14
C ALA A 520 -20.73 -8.75 -39.03
N CYS A 521 -19.98 -8.46 -40.13
CA CYS A 521 -20.19 -7.33 -41.05
C CYS A 521 -20.59 -7.75 -42.44
#